data_5942fd21a440a82b1c0d83f02646bcbc
#
_entry.id   5942fd21a440a82b1c0d83f02646bcbc
#
_cell.length_a   1.000
_cell.length_b   1.000
_cell.length_c   1.000
_cell.angle_alpha   90.00
_cell.angle_beta   90.00
_cell.angle_gamma   90.00
#
_symmetry.space_group_name_H-M   'P 1'
#
loop_
_entity.id
_entity.type
_entity.pdbx_description
1 polymer ?
#
loop_
_entity_poly.entity_id
_entity_poly.type
_entity_poly.pdbx_seq_one_letter_code
_entity_poly.pdbx_strand_id
1 'polypeptide(L)'
;MNIRFDRPVDFEVFKESIRDKLKNRAKRSINFSDYRRAAVMMLFFEKDGSPHVLLQLRTDRVSTHKGQVSMPGGGFENTDRDLLYTALRETQEETGIEPSLIEVIGEFDEYISIMGFQVNVFVGALNSKVDYSAFDDETEQILEVPFELFYNENFYKCEKLNHEGREYDVYFYDFNGITVWGMTARILTDFSRKICRNNQD
;
A
#
# COMPACT_ATOMS: atom_id res chain seq x y z
N MET A 1 17.36 -5.01 12.24
CA MET A 1 16.63 -6.08 12.95
C MET A 1 15.71 -6.77 11.95
N ASN A 2 15.68 -8.12 11.90
CA ASN A 2 14.75 -8.82 11.00
C ASN A 2 13.39 -8.95 11.66
N ILE A 3 12.37 -8.47 11.00
CA ILE A 3 10.99 -8.71 11.39
C ILE A 3 10.69 -10.20 11.17
N ARG A 4 10.07 -10.86 12.15
CA ARG A 4 9.66 -12.26 12.05
C ARG A 4 8.21 -12.36 12.46
N PHE A 5 7.40 -13.09 11.69
CA PHE A 5 5.97 -13.31 11.94
C PHE A 5 5.65 -14.66 12.57
N ASP A 6 6.67 -15.45 12.98
CA ASP A 6 6.52 -16.70 13.70
C ASP A 6 6.12 -16.52 15.19
N ARG A 7 5.99 -15.29 15.64
CA ARG A 7 5.58 -14.87 16.99
C ARG A 7 4.92 -13.49 16.92
N PRO A 8 4.21 -13.05 17.98
CA PRO A 8 3.67 -11.68 18.04
C PRO A 8 4.77 -10.65 17.73
N VAL A 9 4.44 -9.70 16.87
CA VAL A 9 5.36 -8.64 16.43
C VAL A 9 5.03 -7.39 17.23
N ASP A 10 5.99 -6.89 18.00
CA ASP A 10 5.88 -5.59 18.63
C ASP A 10 5.73 -4.50 17.54
N PHE A 11 4.59 -3.82 17.54
CA PHE A 11 4.23 -2.89 16.49
C PHE A 11 5.12 -1.65 16.47
N GLU A 12 5.58 -1.18 17.65
CA GLU A 12 6.53 -0.06 17.72
C GLU A 12 7.88 -0.44 17.11
N VAL A 13 8.37 -1.65 17.44
CA VAL A 13 9.61 -2.18 16.85
C VAL A 13 9.47 -2.36 15.33
N PHE A 14 8.29 -2.79 14.86
CA PHE A 14 7.99 -2.89 13.44
C PHE A 14 8.07 -1.53 12.75
N LYS A 15 7.40 -0.50 13.28
CA LYS A 15 7.42 0.86 12.74
C LYS A 15 8.82 1.45 12.69
N GLU A 16 9.57 1.38 13.80
CA GLU A 16 10.93 1.89 13.87
C GLU A 16 11.87 1.20 12.88
N SER A 17 11.75 -0.13 12.73
CA SER A 17 12.54 -0.86 11.74
C SER A 17 12.25 -0.40 10.30
N ILE A 18 10.99 -0.13 9.97
CA ILE A 18 10.59 0.41 8.66
C ILE A 18 11.15 1.82 8.47
N ARG A 19 10.97 2.70 9.46
CA ARG A 19 11.45 4.09 9.43
C ARG A 19 12.93 4.16 9.16
N ASP A 20 13.72 3.40 9.91
CA ASP A 20 15.16 3.34 9.76
C ASP A 20 15.58 2.89 8.35
N LYS A 21 14.93 1.85 7.84
CA LYS A 21 15.26 1.33 6.51
C LYS A 21 14.83 2.29 5.38
N LEU A 22 13.66 2.91 5.48
CA LEU A 22 13.22 3.92 4.50
C LEU A 22 14.15 5.13 4.49
N LYS A 23 14.58 5.61 5.66
CA LYS A 23 15.49 6.75 5.80
C LYS A 23 16.89 6.48 5.23
N ASN A 24 17.38 5.25 5.38
CA ASN A 24 18.76 4.86 5.04
C ASN A 24 18.92 4.27 3.63
N ARG A 25 17.89 4.32 2.80
CA ARG A 25 17.94 3.85 1.39
C ARG A 25 17.59 4.97 0.41
N ALA A 26 18.11 4.86 -0.80
CA ALA A 26 17.65 5.69 -1.89
C ALA A 26 16.27 5.19 -2.37
N LYS A 27 15.28 6.08 -2.41
CA LYS A 27 13.99 5.84 -3.04
C LYS A 27 14.20 5.65 -4.54
N ARG A 28 13.56 4.65 -5.14
CA ARG A 28 13.49 4.54 -6.60
C ARG A 28 12.46 5.55 -7.11
N SER A 29 12.97 6.62 -7.69
CA SER A 29 12.15 7.63 -8.35
C SER A 29 12.04 7.35 -9.84
N ILE A 30 10.88 7.67 -10.41
CA ILE A 30 10.56 7.50 -11.81
C ILE A 30 10.32 8.89 -12.40
N ASN A 31 11.03 9.23 -13.45
CA ASN A 31 10.90 10.54 -14.08
C ASN A 31 10.31 10.38 -15.50
N PHE A 32 8.98 10.36 -15.57
CA PHE A 32 8.23 10.39 -16.82
C PHE A 32 7.29 11.61 -16.80
N SER A 33 7.51 12.55 -17.74
CA SER A 33 6.74 13.80 -17.85
C SER A 33 5.28 13.61 -18.26
N ASP A 34 4.96 12.46 -18.88
CA ASP A 34 3.67 12.25 -19.54
C ASP A 34 2.64 11.53 -18.67
N TYR A 35 3.03 11.10 -17.45
CA TYR A 35 2.14 10.41 -16.52
C TYR A 35 1.50 11.38 -15.54
N ARG A 36 0.21 11.15 -15.27
CA ARG A 36 -0.51 11.87 -14.20
C ARG A 36 0.05 11.46 -12.85
N ARG A 37 0.20 12.40 -11.95
CA ARG A 37 0.69 12.12 -10.60
C ARG A 37 -0.42 11.56 -9.73
N ALA A 38 -0.10 10.58 -8.91
CA ALA A 38 -0.99 10.00 -7.91
C ALA A 38 -0.22 9.62 -6.65
N ALA A 39 -0.93 9.45 -5.55
CA ALA A 39 -0.33 9.01 -4.31
C ALA A 39 -1.24 8.02 -3.58
N VAL A 40 -0.64 7.04 -2.92
CA VAL A 40 -1.34 6.05 -2.08
C VAL A 40 -0.72 5.99 -0.70
N MET A 41 -1.54 5.62 0.30
CA MET A 41 -1.11 5.39 1.67
C MET A 41 -1.07 3.90 1.97
N MET A 42 0.11 3.35 2.19
CA MET A 42 0.31 2.03 2.77
C MET A 42 0.17 2.19 4.30
N LEU A 43 -1.04 1.97 4.80
CA LEU A 43 -1.40 2.26 6.18
C LEU A 43 -1.38 0.99 7.03
N PHE A 44 -0.45 0.94 7.98
CA PHE A 44 -0.30 -0.16 8.92
C PHE A 44 -1.03 0.11 10.24
N PHE A 45 -1.48 -0.94 10.88
CA PHE A 45 -2.02 -0.92 12.24
C PHE A 45 -1.79 -2.27 12.92
N GLU A 46 -1.86 -2.27 14.24
CA GLU A 46 -1.77 -3.51 15.03
C GLU A 46 -3.15 -4.12 15.22
N LYS A 47 -3.25 -5.42 14.94
CA LYS A 47 -4.43 -6.23 15.25
C LYS A 47 -3.98 -7.62 15.68
N ASP A 48 -4.52 -8.10 16.80
CA ASP A 48 -4.26 -9.44 17.36
C ASP A 48 -2.75 -9.75 17.52
N GLY A 49 -1.95 -8.73 17.93
CA GLY A 49 -0.50 -8.85 18.12
C GLY A 49 0.31 -8.95 16.84
N SER A 50 -0.25 -8.50 15.70
CA SER A 50 0.39 -8.59 14.39
C SER A 50 0.13 -7.34 13.54
N PRO A 51 1.11 -6.89 12.73
CA PRO A 51 0.89 -5.83 11.75
C PRO A 51 -0.10 -6.24 10.66
N HIS A 52 -1.09 -5.40 10.44
CA HIS A 52 -2.04 -5.47 9.34
C HIS A 52 -1.88 -4.27 8.43
N VAL A 53 -2.26 -4.40 7.18
CA VAL A 53 -2.35 -3.29 6.22
C VAL A 53 -3.82 -3.06 5.87
N LEU A 54 -4.21 -1.79 5.87
CA LEU A 54 -5.54 -1.38 5.46
C LEU A 54 -5.60 -1.31 3.95
N LEU A 55 -6.52 -2.08 3.37
CA LEU A 55 -6.84 -2.06 1.95
C LEU A 55 -8.34 -1.81 1.79
N GLN A 56 -8.75 -1.51 0.58
CA GLN A 56 -10.16 -1.31 0.23
C GLN A 56 -10.54 -2.12 -1.00
N LEU A 57 -11.72 -2.69 -0.97
CA LEU A 57 -12.38 -3.29 -2.12
C LEU A 57 -13.20 -2.21 -2.82
N ARG A 58 -12.90 -1.95 -4.09
CA ARG A 58 -13.64 -0.95 -4.87
C ARG A 58 -14.96 -1.51 -5.38
N THR A 59 -15.98 -0.66 -5.39
CA THR A 59 -17.31 -1.06 -5.88
C THR A 59 -17.29 -1.38 -7.38
N ASP A 60 -18.27 -2.15 -7.84
CA ASP A 60 -18.51 -2.38 -9.28
C ASP A 60 -19.10 -1.15 -9.99
N ARG A 61 -19.49 -0.11 -9.24
CA ARG A 61 -20.13 1.11 -9.78
C ARG A 61 -19.14 2.12 -10.35
N VAL A 62 -17.86 2.04 -9.97
CA VAL A 62 -16.81 2.93 -10.50
C VAL A 62 -16.51 2.63 -11.96
N SER A 63 -16.07 3.64 -12.71
CA SER A 63 -15.74 3.51 -14.13
C SER A 63 -14.48 2.69 -14.40
N THR A 64 -13.57 2.63 -13.43
CA THR A 64 -12.26 1.95 -13.54
C THR A 64 -11.99 1.11 -12.28
N HIS A 65 -11.22 0.02 -12.44
CA HIS A 65 -10.79 -0.86 -11.33
C HIS A 65 -11.93 -1.49 -10.50
N LYS A 66 -13.05 -1.84 -11.16
CA LYS A 66 -14.20 -2.50 -10.54
C LYS A 66 -13.79 -3.76 -9.79
N GLY A 67 -14.22 -3.89 -8.52
CA GLY A 67 -13.96 -5.07 -7.71
C GLY A 67 -12.46 -5.33 -7.43
N GLN A 68 -11.58 -4.34 -7.67
CA GLN A 68 -10.17 -4.47 -7.36
C GLN A 68 -9.86 -4.01 -5.94
N VAL A 69 -8.84 -4.64 -5.35
CA VAL A 69 -8.33 -4.25 -4.05
C VAL A 69 -7.21 -3.24 -4.21
N SER A 70 -7.29 -2.12 -3.50
CA SER A 70 -6.28 -1.06 -3.52
C SER A 70 -5.90 -0.59 -2.12
N MET A 71 -4.75 0.09 -2.01
CA MET A 71 -4.47 0.98 -0.90
C MET A 71 -5.30 2.25 -1.06
N PRO A 72 -5.68 2.93 0.02
CA PRO A 72 -6.29 4.26 -0.06
C PRO A 72 -5.40 5.23 -0.84
N GLY A 73 -5.99 6.02 -1.72
CA GLY A 73 -5.24 6.97 -2.51
C GLY A 73 -5.85 7.28 -3.87
N GLY A 74 -5.33 8.34 -4.50
CA GLY A 74 -5.86 8.83 -5.77
C GLY A 74 -4.97 9.79 -6.50
N GLY A 75 -5.57 10.52 -7.44
CA GLY A 75 -4.89 11.48 -8.30
C GLY A 75 -4.51 12.77 -7.57
N PHE A 76 -3.35 13.33 -7.93
CA PHE A 76 -2.96 14.65 -7.47
C PHE A 76 -3.88 15.73 -8.08
N GLU A 77 -4.45 16.54 -7.24
CA GLU A 77 -5.26 17.70 -7.65
C GLU A 77 -4.47 19.01 -7.53
N ASN A 78 -4.89 20.02 -8.30
CA ASN A 78 -4.22 21.34 -8.27
C ASN A 78 -4.35 22.07 -6.92
N THR A 79 -5.30 21.64 -6.08
CA THR A 79 -5.53 22.11 -4.71
C THR A 79 -4.62 21.45 -3.69
N ASP A 80 -3.99 20.32 -4.05
CA ASP A 80 -3.08 19.61 -3.18
C ASP A 80 -1.74 20.34 -3.10
N ARG A 81 -1.25 20.58 -1.90
CA ARG A 81 0.05 21.23 -1.70
C ARG A 81 1.24 20.34 -2.10
N ASP A 82 1.09 19.02 -1.95
CA ASP A 82 2.08 18.00 -2.28
C ASP A 82 1.44 16.60 -2.35
N LEU A 83 2.18 15.59 -2.78
CA LEU A 83 1.69 14.21 -2.90
C LEU A 83 1.41 13.51 -1.57
N LEU A 84 2.07 13.89 -0.49
CA LEU A 84 1.72 13.39 0.84
C LEU A 84 0.32 13.87 1.25
N TYR A 85 0.04 15.14 0.96
CA TYR A 85 -1.30 15.70 1.20
C TYR A 85 -2.35 14.94 0.37
N THR A 86 -2.07 14.64 -0.90
CA THR A 86 -2.96 13.80 -1.73
C THR A 86 -3.26 12.46 -1.05
N ALA A 87 -2.22 11.74 -0.63
CA ALA A 87 -2.41 10.43 0.01
C ALA A 87 -3.22 10.50 1.30
N LEU A 88 -3.02 11.55 2.11
CA LEU A 88 -3.76 11.76 3.36
C LEU A 88 -5.21 12.18 3.11
N ARG A 89 -5.47 13.09 2.16
CA ARG A 89 -6.81 13.54 1.77
C ARG A 89 -7.64 12.38 1.26
N GLU A 90 -7.11 11.63 0.30
CA GLU A 90 -7.78 10.45 -0.28
C GLU A 90 -8.06 9.39 0.79
N THR A 91 -7.09 9.15 1.70
CA THR A 91 -7.31 8.21 2.82
C THR A 91 -8.49 8.66 3.69
N GLN A 92 -8.60 9.95 3.99
CA GLN A 92 -9.72 10.49 4.76
C GLN A 92 -11.05 10.36 3.98
N GLU A 93 -11.06 10.72 2.70
CA GLU A 93 -12.24 10.67 1.86
C GLU A 93 -12.79 9.24 1.69
N GLU A 94 -11.91 8.25 1.52
CA GLU A 94 -12.28 6.86 1.29
C GLU A 94 -12.58 6.07 2.57
N THR A 95 -11.92 6.40 3.70
CA THR A 95 -11.97 5.59 4.94
C THR A 95 -12.53 6.31 6.16
N GLY A 96 -12.66 7.64 6.10
CA GLY A 96 -13.03 8.48 7.24
C GLY A 96 -11.91 8.69 8.26
N ILE A 97 -10.69 8.17 8.03
CA ILE A 97 -9.58 8.32 8.97
C ILE A 97 -9.00 9.73 8.86
N GLU A 98 -9.07 10.48 9.97
CA GLU A 98 -8.48 11.82 10.04
C GLU A 98 -6.95 11.79 9.84
N PRO A 99 -6.39 12.67 8.99
CA PRO A 99 -4.95 12.74 8.73
C PRO A 99 -4.08 12.89 9.99
N SER A 100 -4.61 13.55 11.03
CA SER A 100 -3.94 13.75 12.32
C SER A 100 -3.72 12.46 13.12
N LEU A 101 -4.45 11.40 12.80
CA LEU A 101 -4.32 10.07 13.43
C LEU A 101 -3.28 9.19 12.75
N ILE A 102 -2.81 9.61 11.58
CA ILE A 102 -1.83 8.86 10.79
C ILE A 102 -0.41 9.36 11.11
N GLU A 103 0.38 8.50 11.74
CA GLU A 103 1.82 8.70 11.86
C GLU A 103 2.50 8.39 10.52
N VAL A 104 2.98 9.40 9.81
CA VAL A 104 3.74 9.18 8.57
C VAL A 104 5.13 8.65 8.92
N ILE A 105 5.42 7.43 8.47
CA ILE A 105 6.69 6.73 8.72
C ILE A 105 7.74 7.11 7.67
N GLY A 106 7.32 7.24 6.41
CA GLY A 106 8.24 7.59 5.33
C GLY A 106 7.63 7.42 3.94
N GLU A 107 8.49 7.46 2.95
CA GLU A 107 8.13 7.32 1.54
C GLU A 107 8.86 6.10 0.95
N PHE A 108 8.12 5.28 0.22
CA PHE A 108 8.64 4.11 -0.49
C PHE A 108 8.92 4.44 -1.97
N ASP A 109 9.11 3.43 -2.80
CA ASP A 109 9.40 3.56 -4.23
C ASP A 109 8.21 4.09 -5.01
N GLU A 110 8.47 4.64 -6.19
CA GLU A 110 7.45 5.04 -7.15
C GLU A 110 7.15 3.91 -8.13
N TYR A 111 5.91 3.90 -8.61
CA TYR A 111 5.38 2.91 -9.55
C TYR A 111 4.66 3.57 -10.70
N ILE A 112 4.66 2.90 -11.86
CA ILE A 112 3.85 3.28 -13.01
C ILE A 112 2.68 2.32 -13.12
N SER A 113 1.47 2.88 -13.22
CA SER A 113 0.27 2.12 -13.51
C SER A 113 0.07 2.01 -15.03
N ILE A 114 -0.55 0.93 -15.46
CA ILE A 114 -0.95 0.73 -16.86
C ILE A 114 -1.98 1.78 -17.33
N MET A 115 -2.58 2.52 -16.40
CA MET A 115 -3.54 3.60 -16.66
C MET A 115 -2.88 4.97 -16.81
N GLY A 116 -1.54 5.04 -16.89
CA GLY A 116 -0.80 6.27 -17.10
C GLY A 116 -0.67 7.15 -15.84
N PHE A 117 -0.57 6.53 -14.65
CA PHE A 117 -0.25 7.23 -13.41
C PHE A 117 1.15 6.90 -12.93
N GLN A 118 1.87 7.92 -12.49
CA GLN A 118 3.05 7.79 -11.64
C GLN A 118 2.60 7.86 -10.19
N VAL A 119 2.71 6.74 -9.48
CA VAL A 119 2.18 6.55 -8.12
C VAL A 119 3.30 6.64 -7.10
N ASN A 120 3.20 7.60 -6.19
CA ASN A 120 4.04 7.70 -5.01
C ASN A 120 3.42 6.92 -3.86
N VAL A 121 4.23 6.12 -3.16
CA VAL A 121 3.77 5.29 -2.05
C VAL A 121 4.28 5.89 -0.74
N PHE A 122 3.36 6.39 0.08
CA PHE A 122 3.65 6.80 1.45
C PHE A 122 3.34 5.66 2.41
N VAL A 123 4.11 5.58 3.48
CA VAL A 123 3.94 4.58 4.53
C VAL A 123 3.51 5.29 5.80
N GLY A 124 2.41 4.87 6.35
CA GLY A 124 1.83 5.40 7.57
C GLY A 124 1.45 4.32 8.57
N ALA A 125 1.20 4.72 9.80
CA ALA A 125 0.70 3.84 10.85
C ALA A 125 -0.39 4.51 11.70
N LEU A 126 -1.32 3.70 12.20
CA LEU A 126 -2.26 4.06 13.25
C LEU A 126 -1.72 3.53 14.59
N ASN A 127 -1.55 4.44 15.57
CA ASN A 127 -0.99 4.11 16.88
C ASN A 127 -2.05 3.66 17.89
N SER A 128 -3.31 3.77 17.53
CA SER A 128 -4.45 3.36 18.36
C SER A 128 -5.55 2.81 17.47
N LYS A 129 -6.49 2.11 18.10
CA LYS A 129 -7.72 1.71 17.39
C LYS A 129 -8.48 2.96 16.95
N VAL A 130 -8.76 3.05 15.68
CA VAL A 130 -9.51 4.13 15.04
C VAL A 130 -10.74 3.51 14.38
N ASP A 131 -11.87 4.18 14.49
CA ASP A 131 -13.06 3.80 13.75
C ASP A 131 -12.90 4.24 12.29
N TYR A 132 -13.08 3.32 11.38
CA TYR A 132 -13.08 3.56 9.95
C TYR A 132 -14.12 2.68 9.25
N SER A 133 -14.60 3.14 8.13
CA SER A 133 -15.55 2.41 7.30
C SER A 133 -15.38 2.83 5.84
N ALA A 134 -16.02 2.13 4.92
CA ALA A 134 -16.20 2.65 3.57
C ALA A 134 -17.01 3.95 3.67
N PHE A 135 -16.38 5.07 3.32
CA PHE A 135 -16.96 6.40 3.57
C PHE A 135 -17.50 7.06 2.29
N ASP A 136 -17.08 6.57 1.13
CA ASP A 136 -17.53 7.03 -0.17
C ASP A 136 -18.31 5.95 -0.95
N ASP A 137 -18.90 6.35 -2.08
CA ASP A 137 -19.64 5.44 -2.97
C ASP A 137 -18.72 4.55 -3.83
N GLU A 138 -17.40 4.77 -3.80
CA GLU A 138 -16.39 4.03 -4.57
C GLU A 138 -15.83 2.84 -3.80
N THR A 139 -15.90 2.85 -2.48
CA THR A 139 -15.41 1.80 -1.58
C THR A 139 -16.55 0.91 -1.12
N GLU A 140 -16.50 -0.37 -1.47
CA GLU A 140 -17.49 -1.36 -1.02
C GLU A 140 -17.20 -1.85 0.41
N GLN A 141 -15.92 -2.11 0.68
CA GLN A 141 -15.48 -2.69 1.95
C GLN A 141 -14.05 -2.28 2.27
N ILE A 142 -13.78 -2.01 3.55
CA ILE A 142 -12.42 -1.93 4.07
C ILE A 142 -11.94 -3.32 4.48
N LEU A 143 -10.73 -3.67 4.06
CA LEU A 143 -10.08 -4.95 4.32
C LEU A 143 -8.90 -4.76 5.26
N GLU A 144 -8.91 -5.51 6.35
CA GLU A 144 -7.82 -5.58 7.34
C GLU A 144 -6.94 -6.80 7.03
N VAL A 145 -5.94 -6.64 6.17
CA VAL A 145 -5.17 -7.77 5.67
C VAL A 145 -3.91 -7.97 6.52
N PRO A 146 -3.68 -9.17 7.11
CA PRO A 146 -2.43 -9.46 7.79
C PRO A 146 -1.24 -9.26 6.86
N PHE A 147 -0.29 -8.40 7.27
CA PHE A 147 0.88 -8.12 6.42
C PHE A 147 1.77 -9.35 6.22
N GLU A 148 1.67 -10.32 7.12
CA GLU A 148 2.33 -11.63 6.99
C GLU A 148 2.02 -12.34 5.66
N LEU A 149 0.82 -12.15 5.10
CA LEU A 149 0.44 -12.71 3.80
C LEU A 149 1.44 -12.32 2.71
N PHE A 150 1.84 -11.05 2.68
CA PHE A 150 2.81 -10.51 1.72
C PHE A 150 4.26 -10.78 2.15
N TYR A 151 4.52 -10.79 3.45
CA TYR A 151 5.84 -11.09 3.99
C TYR A 151 6.28 -12.52 3.67
N ASN A 152 5.38 -13.49 3.81
CA ASN A 152 5.66 -14.89 3.49
C ASN A 152 5.52 -15.21 1.99
N GLU A 153 5.11 -14.23 1.19
CA GLU A 153 4.85 -14.41 -0.25
C GLU A 153 3.86 -15.54 -0.54
N ASN A 154 2.80 -15.62 0.26
CA ASN A 154 1.76 -16.65 0.13
C ASN A 154 0.81 -16.37 -1.04
N PHE A 155 1.37 -15.97 -2.20
CA PHE A 155 0.59 -15.85 -3.43
C PHE A 155 0.28 -17.25 -4.01
N TYR A 156 -0.97 -17.46 -4.43
CA TYR A 156 -1.37 -18.72 -5.05
C TYR A 156 -1.03 -18.79 -6.54
N LYS A 157 -0.68 -17.64 -7.15
CA LYS A 157 -0.34 -17.53 -8.57
C LYS A 157 0.61 -16.36 -8.79
N CYS A 158 1.56 -16.54 -9.72
CA CYS A 158 2.40 -15.47 -10.26
C CYS A 158 2.43 -15.59 -11.78
N GLU A 159 2.14 -14.51 -12.48
CA GLU A 159 2.17 -14.42 -13.94
C GLU A 159 3.15 -13.37 -14.43
N LYS A 160 3.62 -13.52 -15.66
CA LYS A 160 4.42 -12.50 -16.34
C LYS A 160 3.52 -11.66 -17.24
N LEU A 161 3.56 -10.35 -17.03
CA LEU A 161 2.90 -9.38 -17.90
C LEU A 161 3.95 -8.62 -18.68
N ASN A 162 3.85 -8.60 -20.01
CA ASN A 162 4.66 -7.69 -20.84
C ASN A 162 3.84 -6.43 -21.14
N HIS A 163 4.35 -5.28 -20.72
CA HIS A 163 3.75 -3.99 -21.01
C HIS A 163 4.85 -3.03 -21.51
N GLU A 164 4.67 -2.47 -22.69
CA GLU A 164 5.64 -1.57 -23.34
C GLU A 164 7.07 -2.14 -23.42
N GLY A 165 7.19 -3.45 -23.70
CA GLY A 165 8.47 -4.15 -23.84
C GLY A 165 9.18 -4.43 -22.51
N ARG A 166 8.52 -4.21 -21.38
CA ARG A 166 9.01 -4.56 -20.05
C ARG A 166 8.18 -5.70 -19.46
N GLU A 167 8.88 -6.66 -18.86
CA GLU A 167 8.25 -7.78 -18.18
C GLU A 167 8.07 -7.46 -16.69
N TYR A 168 6.88 -7.75 -16.18
CA TYR A 168 6.50 -7.54 -14.79
C TYR A 168 5.94 -8.82 -14.19
N ASP A 169 6.30 -9.10 -12.93
CA ASP A 169 5.63 -10.11 -12.13
C ASP A 169 4.29 -9.58 -11.63
N VAL A 170 3.23 -10.36 -11.84
CA VAL A 170 1.88 -10.09 -11.33
C VAL A 170 1.54 -11.16 -10.33
N TYR A 171 1.49 -10.78 -9.05
CA TYR A 171 1.18 -11.67 -7.93
C TYR A 171 -0.31 -11.66 -7.65
N PHE A 172 -0.84 -12.83 -7.24
CA PHE A 172 -2.25 -13.03 -6.87
C PHE A 172 -2.30 -13.66 -5.48
N TYR A 173 -2.77 -12.88 -4.51
CA TYR A 173 -2.97 -13.32 -3.13
C TYR A 173 -4.45 -13.53 -2.87
N ASP A 174 -4.80 -14.57 -2.12
CA ASP A 174 -6.15 -14.76 -1.61
C ASP A 174 -6.26 -14.25 -0.17
N PHE A 175 -7.24 -13.42 0.08
CA PHE A 175 -7.65 -13.01 1.41
C PHE A 175 -9.15 -13.23 1.59
N ASN A 176 -9.52 -14.35 2.23
CA ASN A 176 -10.91 -14.74 2.49
C ASN A 176 -11.78 -14.77 1.22
N GLY A 177 -11.25 -15.28 0.12
CA GLY A 177 -11.94 -15.35 -1.18
C GLY A 177 -11.88 -14.06 -2.00
N ILE A 178 -11.25 -13.00 -1.48
CA ILE A 178 -10.99 -11.75 -2.22
C ILE A 178 -9.57 -11.79 -2.76
N THR A 179 -9.41 -11.57 -4.06
CA THR A 179 -8.09 -11.58 -4.70
C THR A 179 -7.42 -10.21 -4.61
N VAL A 180 -6.26 -10.14 -3.96
CA VAL A 180 -5.36 -8.98 -4.01
C VAL A 180 -4.33 -9.23 -5.11
N TRP A 181 -4.32 -8.38 -6.16
CA TRP A 181 -3.46 -8.56 -7.33
C TRP A 181 -3.01 -7.23 -7.93
N GLY A 182 -2.29 -7.28 -9.04
CA GLY A 182 -1.89 -6.10 -9.79
C GLY A 182 -0.89 -5.23 -9.06
N MET A 183 -1.04 -3.90 -9.15
CA MET A 183 -0.10 -2.94 -8.58
C MET A 183 -0.08 -3.00 -7.05
N THR A 184 -1.21 -3.19 -6.40
CA THR A 184 -1.31 -3.33 -4.94
C THR A 184 -0.49 -4.50 -4.43
N ALA A 185 -0.70 -5.69 -4.98
CA ALA A 185 0.06 -6.88 -4.62
C ALA A 185 1.56 -6.70 -4.90
N ARG A 186 1.91 -6.10 -6.04
CA ARG A 186 3.31 -5.82 -6.41
C ARG A 186 3.98 -4.87 -5.41
N ILE A 187 3.34 -3.76 -5.07
CA ILE A 187 3.89 -2.79 -4.11
C ILE A 187 4.14 -3.45 -2.75
N LEU A 188 3.15 -4.21 -2.23
CA LEU A 188 3.25 -4.88 -0.93
C LEU A 188 4.32 -5.97 -0.92
N THR A 189 4.46 -6.74 -2.01
CA THR A 189 5.52 -7.74 -2.16
C THR A 189 6.90 -7.08 -2.24
N ASP A 190 7.06 -6.04 -3.06
CA ASP A 190 8.31 -5.28 -3.18
C ASP A 190 8.71 -4.63 -1.85
N PHE A 191 7.72 -4.07 -1.12
CA PHE A 191 7.95 -3.49 0.19
C PHE A 191 8.43 -4.55 1.19
N SER A 192 7.77 -5.68 1.24
CA SER A 192 8.19 -6.81 2.08
C SER A 192 9.63 -7.21 1.81
N ARG A 193 9.97 -7.43 0.55
CA ARG A 193 11.32 -7.85 0.13
C ARG A 193 12.40 -6.82 0.45
N LYS A 194 12.15 -5.55 0.14
CA LYS A 194 13.16 -4.48 0.23
C LYS A 194 13.30 -3.87 1.62
N ILE A 195 12.18 -3.84 2.37
CA ILE A 195 12.11 -3.14 3.66
C ILE A 195 12.04 -4.12 4.83
N CYS A 196 11.25 -5.18 4.75
CA CYS A 196 11.03 -6.05 5.90
C CYS A 196 12.00 -7.22 5.97
N ARG A 197 12.39 -7.76 4.82
CA ARG A 197 13.43 -8.79 4.76
C ARG A 197 14.81 -8.15 4.62
N ASN A 198 15.82 -8.77 5.19
CA ASN A 198 17.19 -8.44 4.82
C ASN A 198 17.50 -9.20 3.51
N ASN A 199 17.45 -8.53 2.38
CA ASN A 199 18.13 -9.06 1.21
C ASN A 199 19.65 -8.98 1.50
N GLN A 200 20.19 -10.09 1.96
CA GLN A 200 21.57 -10.44 1.68
C GLN A 200 21.53 -11.10 0.30
N ASP A 201 21.65 -10.29 -0.75
CA ASP A 201 22.15 -10.66 -2.07
C ASP A 201 22.96 -9.48 -2.63
#